data_42c8c587480655bf1da45d51747b6419
#
_entry.id   42c8c587480655bf1da45d51747b6419
#
_cell.length_a   1.000
_cell.length_b   1.000
_cell.length_c   1.000
_cell.angle_alpha   90.00
_cell.angle_beta   90.00
_cell.angle_gamma   90.00
#
_symmetry.space_group_name_H-M   'P 1'
#
loop_
_entity.id
_entity.type
_entity.pdbx_description
1 polymer ?
#
loop_
_entity_poly.entity_id
_entity_poly.type
_entity_poly.pdbx_seq_one_letter_code
_entity_poly.pdbx_strand_id
1 'polypeptide(L)'
;MPHSTQMHPALERPVANDLVQDGRQFGFLLVDKFSMFSLAAAIDTFRSANRLLGHDFYGWTTVSADGDAVMASNGLPLKIDYAVADLPPVDILFVSVGLTTEFPGKSKVLAALRSWGRRGNALGALSVGSYLLAEAGQLEGYRCTIHWENRAGFVERFPDINCTGNVFEIDRKRYTCAGGTTSIDLMLEIVRGDFGSSLANGVANQFQHERIRSAGDRQRVGPERDLTGKSEKLRRIVEL
;
A
#
# COMPACT_ATOMS: atom_id res chain seq x y z
N MET A 1 -19.22 22.14 41.73
CA MET A 1 -19.35 22.47 40.30
C MET A 1 -18.98 21.24 39.50
N PRO A 2 -19.91 20.50 38.87
CA PRO A 2 -19.56 19.31 38.10
C PRO A 2 -19.05 19.77 36.71
N HIS A 3 -17.85 19.31 36.34
CA HIS A 3 -17.32 19.47 35.01
C HIS A 3 -18.19 18.70 33.99
N SER A 4 -18.87 19.42 33.13
CA SER A 4 -19.56 18.84 32.01
C SER A 4 -18.52 18.33 31.00
N THR A 5 -18.37 17.01 30.93
CA THR A 5 -17.65 16.33 29.87
C THR A 5 -18.44 16.53 28.58
N GLN A 6 -18.08 17.50 27.77
CA GLN A 6 -18.55 17.57 26.40
C GLN A 6 -18.03 16.33 25.67
N MET A 7 -18.90 15.35 25.47
CA MET A 7 -18.69 14.28 24.52
C MET A 7 -18.53 14.93 23.14
N HIS A 8 -17.37 14.82 22.53
CA HIS A 8 -17.22 15.07 21.10
C HIS A 8 -18.21 14.21 20.35
N PRO A 9 -18.96 14.78 19.39
CA PRO A 9 -19.80 13.95 18.54
C PRO A 9 -18.89 12.90 17.87
N ALA A 10 -19.31 11.63 17.97
CA ALA A 10 -18.67 10.54 17.25
C ALA A 10 -18.55 10.99 15.80
N LEU A 11 -17.34 10.96 15.26
CA LEU A 11 -17.09 11.12 13.84
C LEU A 11 -17.82 9.97 13.14
N GLU A 12 -19.08 10.19 12.78
CA GLU A 12 -19.76 9.32 11.83
C GLU A 12 -18.93 9.38 10.55
N ARG A 13 -18.29 8.26 10.22
CA ARG A 13 -17.72 8.08 8.89
C ARG A 13 -18.85 8.35 7.90
N PRO A 14 -18.64 9.18 6.87
CA PRO A 14 -19.56 9.18 5.76
C PRO A 14 -19.68 7.72 5.30
N VAL A 15 -20.92 7.24 5.22
CA VAL A 15 -21.23 5.92 4.69
C VAL A 15 -20.59 5.86 3.31
N ALA A 16 -19.98 4.73 2.95
CA ALA A 16 -19.15 4.49 1.75
C ALA A 16 -19.76 4.90 0.38
N ASN A 17 -20.79 5.75 0.37
CA ASN A 17 -21.51 6.23 -0.81
C ASN A 17 -21.16 7.66 -1.24
N ASP A 18 -20.43 8.42 -0.45
CA ASP A 18 -20.03 9.76 -0.88
C ASP A 18 -18.66 9.66 -1.58
N LEU A 19 -18.70 9.24 -2.86
CA LEU A 19 -17.60 9.47 -3.79
C LEU A 19 -17.31 10.98 -3.77
N VAL A 20 -16.09 11.35 -3.46
CA VAL A 20 -15.67 12.76 -3.47
C VAL A 20 -15.92 13.31 -4.86
N GLN A 21 -16.81 14.31 -4.99
CA GLN A 21 -17.34 14.72 -6.29
C GLN A 21 -16.29 15.34 -7.23
N ASP A 22 -15.21 15.88 -6.75
CA ASP A 22 -14.11 16.44 -7.56
C ASP A 22 -12.73 16.00 -7.04
N GLY A 23 -12.64 14.79 -6.50
CA GLY A 23 -11.45 14.24 -5.88
C GLY A 23 -10.97 12.92 -6.46
N ARG A 24 -9.97 12.33 -5.82
CA ARG A 24 -9.41 11.02 -6.19
C ARG A 24 -9.88 9.93 -5.24
N GLN A 25 -10.26 8.79 -5.81
CA GLN A 25 -10.73 7.62 -5.09
C GLN A 25 -9.72 6.48 -5.14
N PHE A 26 -9.43 5.87 -4.00
CA PHE A 26 -8.49 4.76 -3.87
C PHE A 26 -9.18 3.51 -3.33
N GLY A 27 -8.97 2.39 -3.99
CA GLY A 27 -9.39 1.09 -3.47
C GLY A 27 -8.22 0.36 -2.82
N PHE A 28 -8.46 -0.30 -1.69
CA PHE A 28 -7.48 -1.16 -1.03
C PHE A 28 -8.03 -2.58 -0.94
N LEU A 29 -7.61 -3.43 -1.88
CA LEU A 29 -7.95 -4.86 -1.89
C LEU A 29 -7.06 -5.59 -0.89
N LEU A 30 -7.69 -6.11 0.14
CA LEU A 30 -7.04 -6.74 1.29
C LEU A 30 -7.26 -8.24 1.26
N VAL A 31 -6.21 -8.95 1.58
CA VAL A 31 -6.21 -10.41 1.75
C VAL A 31 -5.69 -10.74 3.14
N ASP A 32 -6.18 -11.82 3.72
CA ASP A 32 -5.78 -12.26 5.06
C ASP A 32 -4.27 -12.16 5.31
N LYS A 33 -3.92 -11.77 6.53
CA LYS A 33 -2.54 -11.48 6.95
C LYS A 33 -1.90 -10.27 6.27
N PHE A 34 -2.70 -9.37 5.64
CA PHE A 34 -2.18 -8.11 5.13
C PHE A 34 -1.48 -7.30 6.24
N SER A 35 -0.55 -6.42 5.84
CA SER A 35 0.11 -5.52 6.78
C SER A 35 -0.81 -4.35 7.14
N MET A 36 -1.35 -4.36 8.38
CA MET A 36 -2.13 -3.24 8.91
C MET A 36 -1.32 -1.94 8.88
N PHE A 37 -0.02 -2.00 9.19
CA PHE A 37 0.84 -0.84 9.19
C PHE A 37 0.98 -0.21 7.80
N SER A 38 1.18 -1.03 6.76
CA SER A 38 1.27 -0.53 5.37
C SER A 38 -0.04 0.11 4.91
N LEU A 39 -1.18 -0.50 5.26
CA LEU A 39 -2.50 0.03 4.95
C LEU A 39 -2.78 1.35 5.68
N ALA A 40 -2.58 1.36 7.01
CA ALA A 40 -2.81 2.54 7.84
C ALA A 40 -1.91 3.70 7.40
N ALA A 41 -0.64 3.43 7.10
CA ALA A 41 0.30 4.42 6.58
C ALA A 41 -0.19 5.04 5.26
N ALA A 42 -0.74 4.24 4.35
CA ALA A 42 -1.30 4.73 3.10
C ALA A 42 -2.55 5.60 3.31
N ILE A 43 -3.52 5.10 4.06
CA ILE A 43 -4.80 5.80 4.32
C ILE A 43 -4.56 7.08 5.11
N ASP A 44 -3.76 7.04 6.16
CA ASP A 44 -3.50 8.21 7.00
C ASP A 44 -2.76 9.32 6.26
N THR A 45 -1.96 9.00 5.25
CA THR A 45 -1.34 10.00 4.37
C THR A 45 -2.40 10.81 3.64
N PHE A 46 -3.39 10.17 3.05
CA PHE A 46 -4.51 10.85 2.38
C PHE A 46 -5.42 11.59 3.36
N ARG A 47 -5.75 10.99 4.50
CA ARG A 47 -6.51 11.65 5.56
C ARG A 47 -5.84 12.93 6.04
N SER A 48 -4.51 12.90 6.22
CA SER A 48 -3.75 14.07 6.65
C SER A 48 -3.68 15.13 5.56
N ALA A 49 -3.61 14.74 4.29
CA ALA A 49 -3.68 15.67 3.17
C ALA A 49 -5.04 16.37 3.12
N ASN A 50 -6.16 15.66 3.23
CA ASN A 50 -7.50 16.23 3.30
C ASN A 50 -7.62 17.24 4.45
N ARG A 51 -7.12 16.89 5.63
CA ARG A 51 -7.13 17.78 6.77
C ARG A 51 -6.38 19.09 6.50
N LEU A 52 -5.22 19.03 5.83
CA LEU A 52 -4.44 20.22 5.51
C LEU A 52 -5.04 21.05 4.36
N LEU A 53 -5.74 20.39 3.44
CA LEU A 53 -6.51 21.04 2.37
C LEU A 53 -7.78 21.73 2.92
N GLY A 54 -8.31 21.28 4.06
CA GLY A 54 -9.56 21.76 4.63
C GLY A 54 -10.82 21.19 3.98
N HIS A 55 -10.67 20.20 3.10
CA HIS A 55 -11.76 19.48 2.44
C HIS A 55 -11.32 18.08 2.03
N ASP A 56 -12.30 17.20 1.76
CA ASP A 56 -12.06 15.83 1.34
C ASP A 56 -11.83 15.77 -0.19
N PHE A 57 -10.56 15.72 -0.60
CA PHE A 57 -10.12 15.49 -1.98
C PHE A 57 -9.79 14.02 -2.22
N TYR A 58 -9.21 13.33 -1.22
CA TYR A 58 -8.87 11.92 -1.28
C TYR A 58 -9.93 11.08 -0.57
N GLY A 59 -10.59 10.20 -1.32
CA GLY A 59 -11.44 9.17 -0.79
C GLY A 59 -10.78 7.80 -0.84
N TRP A 60 -11.18 6.89 0.02
CA TRP A 60 -10.71 5.51 -0.01
C TRP A 60 -11.78 4.53 0.44
N THR A 61 -11.64 3.31 -0.06
CA THR A 61 -12.51 2.19 0.30
C THR A 61 -11.70 0.91 0.45
N THR A 62 -12.14 0.03 1.34
CA THR A 62 -11.55 -1.29 1.58
C THR A 62 -12.34 -2.37 0.87
N VAL A 63 -11.63 -3.33 0.31
CA VAL A 63 -12.19 -4.37 -0.56
C VAL A 63 -11.63 -5.73 -0.14
N SER A 64 -12.45 -6.77 -0.18
CA SER A 64 -11.99 -8.16 -0.09
C SER A 64 -12.58 -9.01 -1.21
N ALA A 65 -12.22 -10.29 -1.27
CA ALA A 65 -12.70 -11.19 -2.31
C ALA A 65 -14.24 -11.36 -2.31
N ASP A 66 -14.87 -11.26 -1.15
CA ASP A 66 -16.28 -11.57 -0.89
C ASP A 66 -17.02 -10.48 -0.08
N GLY A 67 -16.33 -9.44 0.39
CA GLY A 67 -16.88 -8.39 1.24
C GLY A 67 -16.79 -8.69 2.73
N ASP A 68 -16.35 -9.88 3.10
CA ASP A 68 -16.19 -10.26 4.50
C ASP A 68 -14.97 -9.59 5.14
N ALA A 69 -15.00 -9.50 6.48
CA ALA A 69 -13.92 -8.94 7.27
C ALA A 69 -12.61 -9.72 7.06
N VAL A 70 -11.49 -9.01 6.98
CA VAL A 70 -10.16 -9.56 6.73
C VAL A 70 -9.30 -9.42 7.97
N MET A 71 -8.57 -10.48 8.32
CA MET A 71 -7.66 -10.47 9.46
C MET A 71 -6.28 -9.93 9.04
N ALA A 72 -5.82 -8.90 9.72
CA ALA A 72 -4.46 -8.38 9.51
C ALA A 72 -3.39 -9.30 10.14
N SER A 73 -2.13 -9.14 9.74
CA SER A 73 -1.01 -9.93 10.26
C SER A 73 -0.75 -9.75 11.76
N ASN A 74 -1.20 -8.62 12.34
CA ASN A 74 -1.13 -8.34 13.77
C ASN A 74 -2.33 -8.89 14.58
N GLY A 75 -3.24 -9.65 13.94
CA GLY A 75 -4.39 -10.26 14.60
C GLY A 75 -5.61 -9.35 14.75
N LEU A 76 -5.58 -8.12 14.24
CA LEU A 76 -6.75 -7.24 14.28
C LEU A 76 -7.64 -7.48 13.04
N PRO A 77 -8.96 -7.69 13.23
CA PRO A 77 -9.89 -7.76 12.11
C PRO A 77 -10.18 -6.36 11.57
N LEU A 78 -10.31 -6.25 10.25
CA LEU A 78 -10.76 -5.04 9.58
C LEU A 78 -12.10 -5.32 8.88
N LYS A 79 -13.09 -4.49 9.15
CA LYS A 79 -14.35 -4.48 8.42
C LYS A 79 -14.09 -3.97 7.00
N ILE A 80 -14.71 -4.61 6.02
CA ILE A 80 -14.57 -4.31 4.60
C ILE A 80 -15.81 -3.57 4.10
N ASP A 81 -15.61 -2.65 3.17
CA ASP A 81 -16.68 -1.85 2.60
C ASP A 81 -17.37 -2.58 1.42
N TYR A 82 -16.60 -3.28 0.56
CA TYR A 82 -17.12 -3.94 -0.64
C TYR A 82 -16.49 -5.30 -0.92
N ALA A 83 -17.27 -6.19 -1.54
CA ALA A 83 -16.69 -7.30 -2.28
C ALA A 83 -15.99 -6.77 -3.56
N VAL A 84 -14.98 -7.48 -4.05
CA VAL A 84 -14.25 -7.08 -5.26
C VAL A 84 -15.13 -7.00 -6.51
N ALA A 85 -16.24 -7.75 -6.53
CA ALA A 85 -17.22 -7.72 -7.62
C ALA A 85 -18.05 -6.43 -7.64
N ASP A 86 -18.25 -5.81 -6.46
CA ASP A 86 -19.13 -4.66 -6.25
C ASP A 86 -18.34 -3.35 -6.06
N LEU A 87 -17.00 -3.40 -6.29
CA LEU A 87 -16.14 -2.24 -6.14
C LEU A 87 -16.57 -1.09 -7.05
N PRO A 88 -16.92 0.07 -6.49
CA PRO A 88 -17.20 1.26 -7.28
C PRO A 88 -15.96 1.73 -8.06
N PRO A 89 -16.11 2.64 -9.04
CA PRO A 89 -14.97 3.21 -9.75
C PRO A 89 -13.97 3.84 -8.77
N VAL A 90 -12.69 3.49 -8.91
CA VAL A 90 -11.57 4.10 -8.19
C VAL A 90 -10.45 4.44 -9.15
N ASP A 91 -9.65 5.47 -8.83
CA ASP A 91 -8.53 5.90 -9.67
C ASP A 91 -7.38 4.89 -9.63
N ILE A 92 -7.08 4.37 -8.44
CA ILE A 92 -6.05 3.35 -8.24
C ILE A 92 -6.56 2.27 -7.29
N LEU A 93 -6.47 1.01 -7.72
CA LEU A 93 -6.71 -0.14 -6.86
C LEU A 93 -5.38 -0.71 -6.34
N PHE A 94 -5.12 -0.54 -5.05
CA PHE A 94 -3.97 -1.11 -4.36
C PHE A 94 -4.29 -2.50 -3.81
N VAL A 95 -3.33 -3.43 -3.95
CA VAL A 95 -3.42 -4.77 -3.39
C VAL A 95 -2.48 -4.88 -2.19
N SER A 96 -2.99 -5.38 -1.06
CA SER A 96 -2.20 -5.70 0.12
C SER A 96 -2.50 -7.12 0.56
N VAL A 97 -1.47 -7.95 0.63
CA VAL A 97 -1.54 -9.37 0.95
C VAL A 97 -0.48 -9.72 2.00
N GLY A 98 -0.72 -10.79 2.76
CA GLY A 98 0.26 -11.33 3.70
C GLY A 98 1.39 -12.11 3.01
N LEU A 99 2.20 -12.80 3.82
CA LEU A 99 3.35 -13.57 3.33
C LEU A 99 2.93 -14.77 2.46
N THR A 100 1.71 -15.29 2.62
CA THR A 100 1.17 -16.34 1.77
C THR A 100 0.31 -15.75 0.67
N THR A 101 0.56 -16.14 -0.56
CA THR A 101 -0.24 -15.74 -1.73
C THR A 101 -1.36 -16.72 -2.06
N GLU A 102 -1.55 -17.76 -1.24
CA GLU A 102 -2.65 -18.71 -1.36
C GLU A 102 -3.73 -18.40 -0.31
N PHE A 103 -4.95 -18.16 -0.77
CA PHE A 103 -6.09 -17.80 0.08
C PHE A 103 -7.43 -18.13 -0.61
N PRO A 104 -8.52 -18.30 0.15
CA PRO A 104 -9.85 -18.48 -0.41
C PRO A 104 -10.24 -17.28 -1.31
N GLY A 105 -10.81 -17.56 -2.47
CA GLY A 105 -11.22 -16.50 -3.41
C GLY A 105 -10.10 -15.92 -4.28
N LYS A 106 -8.87 -16.46 -4.23
CA LYS A 106 -7.73 -16.00 -5.04
C LYS A 106 -8.07 -15.88 -6.53
N SER A 107 -8.77 -16.86 -7.09
CA SER A 107 -9.16 -16.84 -8.52
C SER A 107 -10.06 -15.66 -8.86
N LYS A 108 -11.00 -15.28 -7.96
CA LYS A 108 -11.84 -14.08 -8.12
C LYS A 108 -11.01 -12.81 -8.12
N VAL A 109 -10.09 -12.69 -7.16
CA VAL A 109 -9.18 -11.54 -7.05
C VAL A 109 -8.32 -11.40 -8.30
N LEU A 110 -7.67 -12.48 -8.77
CA LEU A 110 -6.87 -12.44 -9.99
C LEU A 110 -7.68 -12.09 -11.22
N ALA A 111 -8.91 -12.62 -11.34
CA ALA A 111 -9.81 -12.28 -12.45
C ALA A 111 -10.19 -10.79 -12.43
N ALA A 112 -10.47 -10.23 -11.25
CA ALA A 112 -10.78 -8.81 -11.07
C ALA A 112 -9.57 -7.94 -11.44
N LEU A 113 -8.36 -8.27 -10.98
CA LEU A 113 -7.13 -7.53 -11.31
C LEU A 113 -6.85 -7.55 -12.82
N ARG A 114 -7.02 -8.72 -13.48
CA ARG A 114 -6.90 -8.82 -14.94
C ARG A 114 -7.92 -7.94 -15.66
N SER A 115 -9.17 -7.99 -15.22
CA SER A 115 -10.25 -7.18 -15.80
C SER A 115 -9.97 -5.69 -15.62
N TRP A 116 -9.50 -5.29 -14.43
CA TRP A 116 -9.14 -3.91 -14.11
C TRP A 116 -8.02 -3.39 -15.00
N GLY A 117 -6.94 -4.17 -15.13
CA GLY A 117 -5.81 -3.84 -15.98
C GLY A 117 -6.15 -3.77 -17.47
N ARG A 118 -6.98 -4.72 -18.00
CA ARG A 118 -7.42 -4.67 -19.40
C ARG A 118 -8.22 -3.42 -19.75
N ARG A 119 -8.93 -2.83 -18.79
CA ARG A 119 -9.61 -1.54 -18.96
C ARG A 119 -8.66 -0.35 -18.92
N GLY A 120 -7.36 -0.58 -18.75
CA GLY A 120 -6.35 0.47 -18.67
C GLY A 120 -6.35 1.24 -17.35
N ASN A 121 -6.98 0.70 -16.30
CA ASN A 121 -7.02 1.32 -14.99
C ASN A 121 -5.68 1.18 -14.24
N ALA A 122 -5.42 2.09 -13.32
CA ALA A 122 -4.22 2.04 -12.51
C ALA A 122 -4.34 0.98 -11.41
N LEU A 123 -3.21 0.30 -11.18
CA LEU A 123 -3.05 -0.74 -10.15
C LEU A 123 -1.85 -0.44 -9.27
N GLY A 124 -1.97 -0.73 -7.99
CA GLY A 124 -0.88 -0.60 -7.03
C GLY A 124 -0.70 -1.85 -6.18
N ALA A 125 0.42 -1.93 -5.49
CA ALA A 125 0.70 -2.98 -4.52
C ALA A 125 1.47 -2.44 -3.32
N LEU A 126 1.04 -2.85 -2.13
CA LEU A 126 1.72 -2.60 -0.88
C LEU A 126 2.41 -3.88 -0.42
N SER A 127 3.68 -3.77 -0.02
CA SER A 127 4.47 -4.87 0.54
C SER A 127 4.57 -6.07 -0.42
N VAL A 128 3.96 -7.20 -0.08
CA VAL A 128 4.00 -8.45 -0.86
C VAL A 128 2.92 -8.49 -1.96
N GLY A 129 2.04 -7.49 -2.03
CA GLY A 129 0.96 -7.41 -3.02
C GLY A 129 1.40 -7.50 -4.49
N SER A 130 2.66 -7.15 -4.78
CA SER A 130 3.25 -7.27 -6.12
C SER A 130 3.21 -8.71 -6.67
N TYR A 131 3.20 -9.75 -5.81
CA TYR A 131 3.00 -11.14 -6.26
C TYR A 131 1.65 -11.32 -6.98
N LEU A 132 0.58 -10.79 -6.42
CA LEU A 132 -0.76 -10.93 -7.04
C LEU A 132 -0.86 -10.14 -8.35
N LEU A 133 -0.23 -8.96 -8.42
CA LEU A 133 -0.17 -8.21 -9.68
C LEU A 133 0.64 -8.98 -10.74
N ALA A 134 1.76 -9.62 -10.37
CA ALA A 134 2.56 -10.44 -11.27
C ALA A 134 1.78 -11.67 -11.74
N GLU A 135 1.13 -12.42 -10.83
CA GLU A 135 0.29 -13.58 -11.16
C GLU A 135 -0.92 -13.21 -12.04
N ALA A 136 -1.40 -11.98 -11.91
CA ALA A 136 -2.44 -11.46 -12.78
C ALA A 136 -1.91 -10.96 -14.14
N GLY A 137 -0.59 -11.00 -14.41
CA GLY A 137 0.03 -10.50 -15.64
C GLY A 137 -0.01 -8.97 -15.73
N GLN A 138 -0.06 -8.28 -14.59
CA GLN A 138 -0.22 -6.82 -14.56
C GLN A 138 1.09 -6.04 -14.41
N LEU A 139 2.23 -6.75 -14.26
CA LEU A 139 3.56 -6.14 -14.12
C LEU A 139 4.48 -6.40 -15.32
N GLU A 140 4.01 -7.09 -16.36
CA GLU A 140 4.78 -7.32 -17.56
C GLU A 140 5.12 -6.00 -18.27
N GLY A 141 6.42 -5.76 -18.53
CA GLY A 141 6.92 -4.54 -19.13
C GLY A 141 6.85 -3.29 -18.24
N TYR A 142 6.62 -3.47 -16.93
CA TYR A 142 6.67 -2.39 -15.94
C TYR A 142 7.81 -2.61 -14.95
N ARG A 143 8.36 -1.50 -14.41
CA ARG A 143 9.17 -1.56 -13.20
C ARG A 143 8.25 -1.71 -12.00
N CYS A 144 8.68 -2.53 -11.04
CA CYS A 144 8.00 -2.70 -9.78
C CYS A 144 8.99 -2.90 -8.64
N THR A 145 8.49 -2.88 -7.42
CA THR A 145 9.22 -3.30 -6.23
C THR A 145 8.34 -4.16 -5.35
N ILE A 146 8.96 -4.88 -4.43
CA ILE A 146 8.32 -5.74 -3.43
C ILE A 146 9.14 -5.68 -2.15
N HIS A 147 8.59 -6.11 -1.03
CA HIS A 147 9.32 -6.21 0.23
C HIS A 147 10.64 -6.98 0.06
N TRP A 148 11.72 -6.44 0.63
CA TRP A 148 13.09 -6.95 0.41
C TRP A 148 13.25 -8.45 0.70
N GLU A 149 12.60 -8.98 1.74
CA GLU A 149 12.63 -10.42 2.08
C GLU A 149 12.08 -11.31 0.96
N ASN A 150 11.12 -10.81 0.22
CA ASN A 150 10.41 -11.56 -0.83
C ASN A 150 11.03 -11.36 -2.22
N ARG A 151 11.95 -10.38 -2.36
CA ARG A 151 12.47 -9.98 -3.67
C ARG A 151 13.20 -11.13 -4.39
N ALA A 152 14.00 -11.91 -3.69
CA ALA A 152 14.76 -13.03 -4.31
C ALA A 152 13.78 -14.06 -4.90
N GLY A 153 12.82 -14.54 -4.13
CA GLY A 153 11.82 -15.49 -4.61
C GLY A 153 10.87 -14.91 -5.68
N PHE A 154 10.62 -13.59 -5.63
CA PHE A 154 9.84 -12.92 -6.67
C PHE A 154 10.58 -12.94 -8.02
N VAL A 155 11.86 -12.57 -8.04
CA VAL A 155 12.68 -12.56 -9.26
C VAL A 155 12.89 -13.96 -9.83
N GLU A 156 13.04 -14.97 -8.96
CA GLU A 156 13.11 -16.36 -9.38
C GLU A 156 11.82 -16.83 -10.06
N ARG A 157 10.67 -16.48 -9.50
CA ARG A 157 9.35 -16.88 -10.01
C ARG A 157 8.92 -16.09 -11.26
N PHE A 158 9.34 -14.84 -11.38
CA PHE A 158 8.97 -13.93 -12.47
C PHE A 158 10.20 -13.26 -13.07
N PRO A 159 11.06 -14.02 -13.76
CA PRO A 159 12.37 -13.53 -14.24
C PRO A 159 12.25 -12.40 -15.27
N ASP A 160 11.15 -12.32 -15.99
CA ASP A 160 10.93 -11.29 -17.02
C ASP A 160 10.38 -9.98 -16.46
N ILE A 161 10.04 -9.92 -15.16
CA ILE A 161 9.53 -8.71 -14.52
C ILE A 161 10.70 -7.90 -13.96
N ASN A 162 10.78 -6.62 -14.31
CA ASN A 162 11.80 -5.70 -13.80
C ASN A 162 11.51 -5.31 -12.33
N CYS A 163 11.93 -6.17 -11.40
CA CYS A 163 11.77 -5.95 -9.96
C CYS A 163 13.01 -5.27 -9.36
N THR A 164 12.88 -4.01 -8.99
CA THR A 164 13.95 -3.21 -8.40
C THR A 164 14.14 -3.50 -6.90
N GLY A 165 15.18 -2.92 -6.30
CA GLY A 165 15.36 -2.90 -4.84
C GLY A 165 14.99 -1.55 -4.22
N ASN A 166 14.22 -0.73 -4.90
CA ASN A 166 13.83 0.60 -4.46
C ASN A 166 12.71 0.56 -3.41
N VAL A 167 12.57 1.62 -2.64
CA VAL A 167 11.51 1.70 -1.60
C VAL A 167 10.12 1.75 -2.20
N PHE A 168 9.96 2.39 -3.35
CA PHE A 168 8.76 2.33 -4.18
C PHE A 168 9.08 2.53 -5.67
N GLU A 169 8.16 2.15 -6.52
CA GLU A 169 8.17 2.40 -7.96
C GLU A 169 6.83 2.96 -8.42
N ILE A 170 6.90 3.99 -9.24
CA ILE A 170 5.79 4.46 -10.06
C ILE A 170 6.22 4.35 -11.51
N ASP A 171 5.57 3.49 -12.26
CA ASP A 171 5.81 3.33 -13.68
C ASP A 171 4.49 3.38 -14.44
N ARG A 172 4.23 4.51 -15.09
CA ARG A 172 2.97 4.77 -15.80
C ARG A 172 1.75 4.57 -14.86
N LYS A 173 0.97 3.54 -15.05
CA LYS A 173 -0.21 3.19 -14.25
C LYS A 173 0.05 2.04 -13.26
N ARG A 174 1.28 1.84 -12.82
CA ARG A 174 1.67 0.85 -11.80
C ARG A 174 2.40 1.52 -10.63
N TYR A 175 1.90 1.28 -9.44
CA TYR A 175 2.32 1.90 -8.20
C TYR A 175 2.67 0.82 -7.19
N THR A 176 3.93 0.59 -6.89
CA THR A 176 4.35 -0.48 -5.98
C THR A 176 5.28 0.05 -4.90
N CYS A 177 5.16 -0.43 -3.67
CA CYS A 177 6.10 -0.10 -2.60
C CYS A 177 6.45 -1.32 -1.74
N ALA A 178 7.58 -1.22 -1.05
CA ALA A 178 8.08 -2.30 -0.19
C ALA A 178 7.25 -2.52 1.09
N GLY A 179 6.25 -1.67 1.35
CA GLY A 179 5.43 -1.76 2.56
C GLY A 179 6.04 -1.03 3.76
N GLY A 180 5.39 -1.14 4.91
CA GLY A 180 5.79 -0.39 6.10
C GLY A 180 5.74 1.12 5.86
N THR A 181 6.78 1.85 6.31
CA THR A 181 6.89 3.30 6.11
C THR A 181 7.05 3.72 4.64
N THR A 182 7.44 2.80 3.74
CA THR A 182 7.53 3.14 2.31
C THR A 182 6.16 3.38 1.67
N SER A 183 5.08 2.93 2.32
CA SER A 183 3.72 3.28 1.93
C SER A 183 3.46 4.78 2.12
N ILE A 184 4.02 5.41 3.17
CA ILE A 184 3.96 6.87 3.36
C ILE A 184 4.63 7.57 2.17
N ASP A 185 5.85 7.16 1.80
CA ASP A 185 6.60 7.82 0.71
C ASP A 185 5.88 7.72 -0.63
N LEU A 186 5.32 6.54 -0.95
CA LEU A 186 4.54 6.35 -2.17
C LEU A 186 3.31 7.26 -2.20
N MET A 187 2.55 7.35 -1.09
CA MET A 187 1.36 8.20 -1.04
C MET A 187 1.74 9.69 -1.02
N LEU A 188 2.83 10.07 -0.37
CA LEU A 188 3.36 11.44 -0.41
C LEU A 188 3.80 11.83 -1.83
N GLU A 189 4.33 10.88 -2.61
CA GLU A 189 4.65 11.11 -4.02
C GLU A 189 3.39 11.38 -4.85
N ILE A 190 2.28 10.65 -4.58
CA ILE A 190 0.98 10.92 -5.21
C ILE A 190 0.47 12.31 -4.81
N VAL A 191 0.49 12.64 -3.52
CA VAL A 191 0.09 13.97 -3.01
C VAL A 191 0.95 15.08 -3.63
N ARG A 192 2.24 14.84 -3.79
CA ARG A 192 3.16 15.78 -4.43
C ARG A 192 2.82 16.00 -5.90
N GLY A 193 2.43 14.95 -6.61
CA GLY A 193 1.99 15.02 -7.99
C GLY A 193 0.71 15.84 -8.17
N ASP A 194 -0.21 15.74 -7.22
CA ASP A 194 -1.52 16.41 -7.28
C ASP A 194 -1.44 17.88 -6.79
N PHE A 195 -0.71 18.16 -5.70
CA PHE A 195 -0.72 19.46 -5.01
C PHE A 195 0.66 20.09 -4.76
N GLY A 196 1.70 19.45 -5.23
CA GLY A 196 3.07 19.95 -5.07
C GLY A 196 3.71 19.63 -3.72
N SER A 197 4.99 20.02 -3.60
CA SER A 197 5.85 19.64 -2.47
C SER A 197 5.42 20.28 -1.14
N SER A 198 4.76 21.42 -1.16
CA SER A 198 4.34 22.12 0.07
C SER A 198 3.36 21.26 0.87
N LEU A 199 2.31 20.72 0.23
CA LEU A 199 1.35 19.86 0.89
C LEU A 199 1.99 18.54 1.34
N ALA A 200 2.78 17.90 0.46
CA ALA A 200 3.46 16.64 0.81
C ALA A 200 4.37 16.81 2.04
N ASN A 201 5.16 17.87 2.13
CA ASN A 201 5.99 18.19 3.29
C ASN A 201 5.14 18.46 4.54
N GLY A 202 4.02 19.17 4.40
CA GLY A 202 3.07 19.42 5.47
C GLY A 202 2.53 18.10 6.06
N VAL A 203 2.16 17.15 5.21
CA VAL A 203 1.71 15.80 5.62
C VAL A 203 2.85 15.03 6.30
N ALA A 204 4.06 15.04 5.74
CA ALA A 204 5.22 14.37 6.34
C ALA A 204 5.50 14.89 7.75
N ASN A 205 5.39 16.20 7.97
CA ASN A 205 5.56 16.83 9.28
C ASN A 205 4.51 16.35 10.32
N GLN A 206 3.26 16.06 9.89
CA GLN A 206 2.25 15.49 10.80
C GLN A 206 2.65 14.12 11.35
N PHE A 207 3.41 13.35 10.59
CA PHE A 207 3.87 12.01 10.98
C PHE A 207 5.26 12.01 11.61
N GLN A 208 5.90 13.18 11.77
CA GLN A 208 7.31 13.27 12.15
C GLN A 208 8.18 12.41 11.20
N HIS A 209 7.78 12.33 9.93
CA HIS A 209 8.51 11.63 8.88
C HIS A 209 9.64 12.54 8.39
N GLU A 210 10.79 12.40 8.99
CA GLU A 210 11.94 13.30 8.88
C GLU A 210 12.39 13.53 7.43
N ARG A 211 12.31 12.48 6.59
CA ARG A 211 12.73 12.53 5.19
C ARG A 211 11.75 11.76 4.31
N ILE A 212 11.17 12.45 3.34
CA ILE A 212 10.44 11.79 2.24
C ILE A 212 11.48 11.13 1.33
N ARG A 213 11.40 9.81 1.21
CA ARG A 213 12.28 9.04 0.31
C ARG A 213 11.79 9.16 -1.12
N SER A 214 12.73 9.14 -2.07
CA SER A 214 12.44 9.14 -3.51
C SER A 214 12.36 7.72 -4.08
N ALA A 215 11.81 7.57 -5.28
CA ALA A 215 11.75 6.29 -5.99
C ALA A 215 13.15 5.67 -6.22
N GLY A 216 14.23 6.48 -6.23
CA GLY A 216 15.60 5.99 -6.35
C GLY A 216 16.24 5.50 -5.05
N ASP A 217 15.61 5.75 -3.90
CA ASP A 217 16.12 5.30 -2.61
C ASP A 217 15.98 3.77 -2.48
N ARG A 218 17.07 3.13 -2.00
CA ARG A 218 17.10 1.68 -1.81
C ARG A 218 16.45 1.25 -0.51
N GLN A 219 15.82 0.08 -0.52
CA GLN A 219 15.36 -0.57 0.71
C GLN A 219 16.56 -0.88 1.61
N ARG A 220 16.36 -0.71 2.92
CA ARG A 220 17.34 -1.21 3.90
C ARG A 220 17.21 -2.72 3.99
N VAL A 221 18.29 -3.42 3.73
CA VAL A 221 18.39 -4.88 3.88
C VAL A 221 19.01 -5.14 5.24
N GLY A 222 18.49 -6.08 6.00
CA GLY A 222 19.02 -6.44 7.31
C GLY A 222 20.50 -6.91 7.22
N PRO A 223 21.25 -6.81 8.30
CA PRO A 223 22.69 -7.09 8.31
C PRO A 223 23.07 -8.50 7.87
N GLU A 224 22.19 -9.48 8.01
CA GLU A 224 22.46 -10.90 7.67
C GLU A 224 22.70 -11.16 6.17
N ARG A 225 22.13 -10.34 5.29
CA ARG A 225 22.31 -10.54 3.82
C ARG A 225 23.43 -9.71 3.19
N ASP A 226 23.92 -8.69 3.88
CA ASP A 226 25.04 -7.88 3.41
C ASP A 226 26.41 -8.52 3.75
N LEU A 227 26.39 -9.60 4.56
CA LEU A 227 27.60 -10.29 5.02
C LEU A 227 28.13 -11.38 4.08
N THR A 228 27.44 -11.69 2.98
CA THR A 228 27.90 -12.71 2.01
C THR A 228 29.16 -12.32 1.23
N GLY A 229 29.81 -11.23 1.59
CA GLY A 229 31.12 -10.80 1.06
C GLY A 229 32.04 -10.21 2.11
N LYS A 230 31.63 -10.13 3.39
CA LYS A 230 32.41 -9.51 4.45
C LYS A 230 33.00 -10.54 5.43
N SER A 231 34.16 -10.21 5.94
CA SER A 231 35.04 -10.95 6.84
C SER A 231 34.33 -11.84 7.86
N GLU A 232 34.83 -13.07 8.05
CA GLU A 232 34.40 -14.05 9.05
C GLU A 232 34.26 -13.50 10.49
N LYS A 233 35.00 -12.42 10.78
CA LYS A 233 34.96 -11.70 12.05
C LYS A 233 33.64 -10.92 12.28
N LEU A 234 32.97 -10.46 11.21
CA LEU A 234 31.69 -9.79 11.28
C LEU A 234 30.50 -10.80 11.40
N ARG A 235 30.66 -12.02 10.87
CA ARG A 235 29.65 -13.09 11.08
C ARG A 235 29.51 -13.45 12.55
N ARG A 236 30.64 -13.57 13.29
CA ARG A 236 30.66 -13.89 14.72
C ARG A 236 30.00 -12.85 15.63
N ILE A 237 29.88 -11.60 15.18
CA ILE A 237 29.28 -10.51 15.98
C ILE A 237 27.74 -10.55 15.84
N VAL A 238 27.20 -11.09 14.76
CA VAL A 238 25.76 -11.16 14.48
C VAL A 238 25.12 -12.44 15.04
N GLU A 239 25.94 -13.47 15.33
CA GLU A 239 25.51 -14.74 15.94
C GLU A 239 25.50 -14.72 17.49
N LEU A 240 25.84 -13.59 18.12
CA LEU A 240 25.75 -13.33 19.56
C LEU A 240 24.51 -12.50 19.91
#